data_e59937401c0068e47afc5fff9553b4c0
#
_entry.id   e59937401c0068e47afc5fff9553b4c0
#
_cell.length_a   1.000
_cell.length_b   1.000
_cell.length_c   1.000
_cell.angle_alpha   90.00
_cell.angle_beta   90.00
_cell.angle_gamma   90.00
#
_symmetry.space_group_name_H-M   'P 1'
#
loop_
_entity.id
_entity.type
_entity.pdbx_description
1 polymer ?
#
loop_
_entity_poly.entity_id
_entity_poly.type
_entity_poly.pdbx_seq_one_letter_code
_entity_poly.pdbx_strand_id
1 'polypeptide(L)'
;MIVNEQVAIDHGLKKDEYAKICKLLKRTPNITELGIFSAMWNEHCSYKSSRLHLKKLPTKGKQVIQGPGENAGVIDIGGDDAIVFKIESHNHPSFIEPYQGAATGVGGIMRDIFTMGARPIANLNSIHFGSPQHKKTKNLLRGVVHGIGGYGNCMGVPTIAGQTNFDSSYNGNILVNAMTLGLVKKDKIFYSKAAGLNKPVIYVGSKTGRDGIHGASMASASFDEKIEEKKPTVQVGDPFTEKLLLEACLELMAGDSIIAIQDMGAAGLTSSSIEMASKGNLGIEINLNKVPCRETNMTPYEIMLSESQERML
;
A
#
# COMPACT_ATOMS: atom_id res chain seq x y z
N MET A 1 -15.79 8.15 22.57
CA MET A 1 -16.75 8.62 21.52
C MET A 1 -17.78 7.52 21.31
N ILE A 2 -19.08 7.86 21.31
CA ILE A 2 -20.15 6.91 21.01
C ILE A 2 -20.30 6.84 19.50
N VAL A 3 -20.18 5.64 18.94
CA VAL A 3 -20.34 5.41 17.50
C VAL A 3 -21.83 5.35 17.15
N ASN A 4 -22.21 6.10 16.10
CA ASN A 4 -23.55 6.11 15.53
C ASN A 4 -23.47 6.19 14.00
N GLU A 5 -24.62 6.24 13.31
CA GLU A 5 -24.69 6.32 11.84
C GLU A 5 -23.94 7.54 11.28
N GLN A 6 -24.06 8.70 11.93
CA GLN A 6 -23.37 9.91 11.45
C GLN A 6 -21.85 9.76 11.54
N VAL A 7 -21.34 9.24 12.64
CA VAL A 7 -19.90 8.96 12.81
C VAL A 7 -19.41 7.97 11.73
N ALA A 8 -20.23 6.99 11.35
CA ALA A 8 -19.88 6.07 10.28
C ALA A 8 -19.82 6.75 8.90
N ILE A 9 -20.77 7.66 8.63
CA ILE A 9 -20.77 8.47 7.39
C ILE A 9 -19.52 9.37 7.34
N ASP A 10 -19.17 10.01 8.46
CA ASP A 10 -17.97 10.86 8.56
C ASP A 10 -16.68 10.03 8.35
N HIS A 11 -16.71 8.73 8.57
CA HIS A 11 -15.64 7.78 8.24
C HIS A 11 -15.73 7.23 6.81
N GLY A 12 -16.60 7.76 5.96
CA GLY A 12 -16.73 7.35 4.55
C GLY A 12 -17.53 6.07 4.30
N LEU A 13 -18.20 5.55 5.33
CA LEU A 13 -19.11 4.41 5.19
C LEU A 13 -20.51 4.87 4.78
N LYS A 14 -21.21 4.04 4.01
CA LYS A 14 -22.63 4.26 3.68
C LYS A 14 -23.53 3.76 4.81
N LYS A 15 -24.78 4.22 4.87
CA LYS A 15 -25.78 3.80 5.86
C LYS A 15 -26.01 2.29 5.90
N ASP A 16 -26.13 1.69 4.72
CA ASP A 16 -26.32 0.24 4.56
C ASP A 16 -25.07 -0.55 4.97
N GLU A 17 -23.87 0.00 4.74
CA GLU A 17 -22.61 -0.58 5.22
C GLU A 17 -22.54 -0.54 6.75
N TYR A 18 -22.90 0.56 7.39
CA TYR A 18 -22.98 0.65 8.86
C TYR A 18 -23.99 -0.34 9.46
N ALA A 19 -25.19 -0.42 8.88
CA ALA A 19 -26.18 -1.39 9.30
C ALA A 19 -25.67 -2.84 9.19
N LYS A 20 -24.94 -3.14 8.11
CA LYS A 20 -24.32 -4.46 7.90
C LYS A 20 -23.23 -4.75 8.95
N ILE A 21 -22.40 -3.77 9.30
CA ILE A 21 -21.38 -3.89 10.36
C ILE A 21 -22.04 -4.26 11.69
N CYS A 22 -23.05 -3.50 12.10
CA CYS A 22 -23.80 -3.77 13.34
C CYS A 22 -24.41 -5.18 13.35
N LYS A 23 -24.94 -5.63 12.22
CA LYS A 23 -25.49 -6.98 12.06
C LYS A 23 -24.42 -8.07 12.19
N LEU A 24 -23.25 -7.87 11.58
CA LEU A 24 -22.13 -8.82 11.65
C LEU A 24 -21.58 -8.93 13.07
N LEU A 25 -21.38 -7.81 13.74
CA LEU A 25 -20.86 -7.76 15.10
C LEU A 25 -21.93 -8.12 16.16
N LYS A 26 -23.23 -8.10 15.80
CA LYS A 26 -24.39 -8.22 16.71
C LYS A 26 -24.38 -7.14 17.82
N ARG A 27 -23.74 -6.03 17.58
CA ARG A 27 -23.64 -4.84 18.45
C ARG A 27 -23.13 -3.64 17.66
N THR A 28 -23.19 -2.48 18.27
CA THR A 28 -22.52 -1.28 17.75
C THR A 28 -21.00 -1.48 17.80
N PRO A 29 -20.24 -1.16 16.72
CA PRO A 29 -18.78 -1.17 16.74
C PRO A 29 -18.23 -0.11 17.69
N ASN A 30 -17.06 -0.34 18.27
CA ASN A 30 -16.27 0.74 18.86
C ASN A 30 -15.58 1.56 17.75
N ILE A 31 -14.92 2.67 18.12
CA ILE A 31 -14.32 3.57 17.14
C ILE A 31 -13.17 2.92 16.35
N THR A 32 -12.40 2.07 16.98
CA THR A 32 -11.30 1.33 16.31
C THR A 32 -11.85 0.33 15.31
N GLU A 33 -12.87 -0.44 15.70
CA GLU A 33 -13.55 -1.36 14.79
C GLU A 33 -14.19 -0.63 13.61
N LEU A 34 -14.83 0.50 13.86
CA LEU A 34 -15.40 1.33 12.79
C LEU A 34 -14.31 1.81 11.80
N GLY A 35 -13.16 2.26 12.32
CA GLY A 35 -12.02 2.66 11.50
C GLY A 35 -11.49 1.50 10.65
N ILE A 36 -11.36 0.32 11.22
CA ILE A 36 -10.95 -0.89 10.51
C ILE A 36 -11.91 -1.20 9.35
N PHE A 37 -13.23 -1.20 9.60
CA PHE A 37 -14.22 -1.41 8.54
C PHE A 37 -14.17 -0.31 7.48
N SER A 38 -14.04 0.96 7.89
CA SER A 38 -13.92 2.08 6.98
C SER A 38 -12.70 1.92 6.05
N ALA A 39 -11.56 1.57 6.60
CA ALA A 39 -10.34 1.36 5.82
C ALA A 39 -10.47 0.17 4.86
N MET A 40 -10.94 -0.98 5.33
CA MET A 40 -11.04 -2.19 4.51
C MET A 40 -12.19 -2.17 3.50
N TRP A 41 -13.24 -1.37 3.74
CA TRP A 41 -14.42 -1.29 2.87
C TRP A 41 -14.44 -0.04 1.98
N ASN A 42 -13.41 0.80 1.99
CA ASN A 42 -13.29 1.87 1.00
C ASN A 42 -12.99 1.30 -0.39
N GLU A 43 -13.09 2.12 -1.43
CA GLU A 43 -12.84 1.67 -2.81
C GLU A 43 -11.39 1.23 -3.03
N HIS A 44 -10.43 1.91 -2.37
CA HIS A 44 -9.00 1.64 -2.51
C HIS A 44 -8.63 0.20 -2.08
N CYS A 45 -9.13 -0.25 -0.92
CA CYS A 45 -8.83 -1.59 -0.40
C CYS A 45 -9.78 -2.67 -0.95
N SER A 46 -11.07 -2.35 -1.13
CA SER A 46 -12.09 -3.36 -1.44
C SER A 46 -12.36 -3.53 -2.93
N TYR A 47 -12.02 -2.54 -3.76
CA TYR A 47 -12.39 -2.49 -5.18
C TYR A 47 -13.90 -2.69 -5.41
N LYS A 48 -14.73 -2.27 -4.44
CA LYS A 48 -16.17 -2.60 -4.43
C LYS A 48 -16.95 -2.12 -5.65
N SER A 49 -16.50 -1.02 -6.27
CA SER A 49 -17.10 -0.47 -7.50
C SER A 49 -16.35 -0.91 -8.75
N SER A 50 -15.01 -0.87 -8.74
CA SER A 50 -14.19 -1.17 -9.91
C SER A 50 -14.05 -2.67 -10.20
N ARG A 51 -14.28 -3.54 -9.24
CA ARG A 51 -14.16 -5.00 -9.36
C ARG A 51 -14.91 -5.59 -10.55
N LEU A 52 -16.07 -5.03 -10.89
CA LEU A 52 -16.86 -5.46 -12.03
C LEU A 52 -16.13 -5.25 -13.37
N HIS A 53 -15.38 -4.17 -13.47
CA HIS A 53 -14.58 -3.83 -14.65
C HIS A 53 -13.26 -4.61 -14.67
N LEU A 54 -12.57 -4.71 -13.52
CA LEU A 54 -11.31 -5.45 -13.39
C LEU A 54 -11.44 -6.92 -13.80
N LYS A 55 -12.57 -7.56 -13.48
CA LYS A 55 -12.86 -8.94 -13.89
C LYS A 55 -12.90 -9.18 -15.40
N LYS A 56 -13.03 -8.13 -16.22
CA LYS A 56 -13.03 -8.22 -17.68
C LYS A 56 -11.61 -8.26 -18.27
N LEU A 57 -10.61 -7.90 -17.50
CA LEU A 57 -9.21 -7.93 -17.94
C LEU A 57 -8.70 -9.36 -18.00
N PRO A 58 -7.89 -9.71 -19.00
CA PRO A 58 -7.27 -11.04 -19.08
C PRO A 58 -6.23 -11.19 -17.99
N THR A 59 -6.41 -12.20 -17.13
CA THR A 59 -5.51 -12.48 -15.98
C THR A 59 -4.92 -13.89 -16.02
N LYS A 60 -5.15 -14.63 -17.10
CA LYS A 60 -4.72 -16.03 -17.28
C LYS A 60 -3.95 -16.17 -18.58
N GLY A 61 -2.93 -17.03 -18.58
CA GLY A 61 -2.12 -17.34 -19.75
C GLY A 61 -1.05 -18.35 -19.40
N LYS A 62 -0.38 -18.94 -20.41
CA LYS A 62 0.68 -19.95 -20.20
C LYS A 62 1.85 -19.43 -19.34
N GLN A 63 2.12 -18.12 -19.42
CA GLN A 63 3.22 -17.47 -18.72
C GLN A 63 2.81 -16.93 -17.34
N VAL A 64 1.52 -16.92 -16.99
CA VAL A 64 1.05 -16.40 -15.72
C VAL A 64 1.24 -17.47 -14.64
N ILE A 65 2.17 -17.22 -13.71
CA ILE A 65 2.37 -18.03 -12.52
C ILE A 65 1.43 -17.58 -11.42
N GLN A 66 1.36 -16.26 -11.19
CA GLN A 66 0.48 -15.63 -10.20
C GLN A 66 -0.30 -14.49 -10.85
N GLY A 67 -1.61 -14.60 -10.86
CA GLY A 67 -2.55 -13.54 -11.23
C GLY A 67 -2.98 -12.72 -10.00
N PRO A 68 -4.09 -11.94 -10.09
CA PRO A 68 -4.60 -11.17 -8.96
C PRO A 68 -4.88 -12.02 -7.71
N GLY A 69 -4.61 -11.47 -6.53
CA GLY A 69 -4.86 -12.10 -5.22
C GLY A 69 -3.64 -12.17 -4.29
N GLU A 70 -2.47 -11.83 -4.79
CA GLU A 70 -1.23 -11.64 -4.03
C GLU A 70 -0.73 -10.19 -4.20
N ASN A 71 0.38 -9.86 -3.54
CA ASN A 71 0.95 -8.51 -3.53
C ASN A 71 1.37 -8.04 -4.92
N ALA A 72 1.82 -8.97 -5.77
CA ALA A 72 2.24 -8.68 -7.14
C ALA A 72 1.87 -9.81 -8.11
N GLY A 73 1.86 -9.50 -9.39
CA GLY A 73 1.75 -10.49 -10.46
C GLY A 73 3.10 -11.17 -10.72
N VAL A 74 3.05 -12.43 -11.16
CA VAL A 74 4.27 -13.20 -11.49
C VAL A 74 4.10 -13.84 -12.86
N ILE A 75 5.10 -13.65 -13.73
CA ILE A 75 5.15 -14.25 -15.06
C ILE A 75 6.42 -15.07 -15.26
N ASP A 76 6.26 -16.18 -15.95
CA ASP A 76 7.33 -17.04 -16.42
C ASP A 76 8.07 -16.38 -17.60
N ILE A 77 9.39 -16.27 -17.49
CA ILE A 77 10.25 -15.73 -18.56
C ILE A 77 11.12 -16.80 -19.20
N GLY A 78 10.89 -18.07 -18.89
CA GLY A 78 11.69 -19.19 -19.33
C GLY A 78 12.76 -19.61 -18.31
N GLY A 79 13.32 -20.80 -18.50
CA GLY A 79 14.28 -21.38 -17.56
C GLY A 79 13.69 -21.50 -16.15
N ASP A 80 14.50 -21.20 -15.12
CA ASP A 80 14.10 -21.26 -13.71
C ASP A 80 13.66 -19.89 -13.16
N ASP A 81 13.66 -18.84 -13.99
CA ASP A 81 13.42 -17.47 -13.57
C ASP A 81 11.99 -17.00 -13.84
N ALA A 82 11.51 -16.11 -12.99
CA ALA A 82 10.26 -15.41 -13.14
C ALA A 82 10.41 -13.92 -12.83
N ILE A 83 9.57 -13.11 -13.46
CA ILE A 83 9.45 -11.67 -13.15
C ILE A 83 8.23 -11.48 -12.25
N VAL A 84 8.47 -10.82 -11.13
CA VAL A 84 7.44 -10.27 -10.25
C VAL A 84 7.26 -8.80 -10.60
N PHE A 85 6.03 -8.34 -10.75
CA PHE A 85 5.76 -6.95 -11.14
C PHE A 85 4.47 -6.44 -10.53
N LYS A 86 4.47 -5.15 -10.23
CA LYS A 86 3.28 -4.40 -9.84
C LYS A 86 3.37 -2.97 -10.35
N ILE A 87 2.22 -2.41 -10.69
CA ILE A 87 2.01 -0.99 -10.97
C ILE A 87 0.91 -0.48 -10.08
N GLU A 88 1.12 0.69 -9.49
CA GLU A 88 0.14 1.36 -8.65
C GLU A 88 0.18 2.87 -8.85
N SER A 89 -0.98 3.52 -8.71
CA SER A 89 -1.08 4.97 -8.77
C SER A 89 -0.97 5.60 -7.38
N HIS A 90 -0.18 6.66 -7.26
CA HIS A 90 -0.01 7.43 -6.03
C HIS A 90 -0.28 8.92 -6.28
N ASN A 91 -1.49 9.21 -6.81
CA ASN A 91 -1.84 10.51 -7.38
C ASN A 91 -2.09 11.60 -6.33
N HIS A 92 -3.07 11.38 -5.43
CA HIS A 92 -3.44 12.35 -4.39
C HIS A 92 -2.27 12.74 -3.49
N PRO A 93 -1.51 11.78 -2.92
CA PRO A 93 -0.33 12.12 -2.13
C PRO A 93 0.69 12.94 -2.91
N SER A 94 0.93 12.59 -4.18
CA SER A 94 1.89 13.31 -5.04
C SER A 94 1.43 14.70 -5.44
N PHE A 95 0.11 14.96 -5.47
CA PHE A 95 -0.40 16.31 -5.70
C PHE A 95 -0.26 17.20 -4.46
N ILE A 96 -0.42 16.64 -3.27
CA ILE A 96 -0.36 17.35 -1.98
C ILE A 96 1.11 17.61 -1.59
N GLU A 97 1.92 16.55 -1.56
CA GLU A 97 3.35 16.57 -1.23
C GLU A 97 4.13 15.81 -2.33
N PRO A 98 4.51 16.46 -3.42
CA PRO A 98 4.96 15.79 -4.62
C PRO A 98 6.23 14.95 -4.42
N TYR A 99 7.14 15.36 -3.53
CA TYR A 99 8.31 14.57 -3.18
C TYR A 99 7.92 13.30 -2.41
N GLN A 100 7.27 13.47 -1.27
CA GLN A 100 6.92 12.35 -0.38
C GLN A 100 5.89 11.42 -1.02
N GLY A 101 4.87 11.97 -1.68
CA GLY A 101 3.87 11.19 -2.37
C GLY A 101 4.45 10.28 -3.46
N ALA A 102 5.37 10.80 -4.27
CA ALA A 102 6.02 10.00 -5.30
C ALA A 102 7.05 9.01 -4.72
N ALA A 103 7.80 9.43 -3.70
CA ALA A 103 8.76 8.58 -3.00
C ALA A 103 8.08 7.36 -2.37
N THR A 104 6.98 7.56 -1.64
CA THR A 104 6.23 6.48 -0.98
C THR A 104 5.47 5.60 -1.99
N GLY A 105 5.08 6.15 -3.14
CA GLY A 105 4.56 5.36 -4.25
C GLY A 105 5.58 4.35 -4.77
N VAL A 106 6.82 4.77 -4.99
CA VAL A 106 7.93 3.88 -5.39
C VAL A 106 8.27 2.88 -4.30
N GLY A 107 8.38 3.32 -3.04
CA GLY A 107 8.67 2.45 -1.90
C GLY A 107 7.61 1.37 -1.71
N GLY A 108 6.33 1.74 -1.72
CA GLY A 108 5.23 0.79 -1.59
C GLY A 108 5.26 -0.32 -2.63
N ILE A 109 5.50 0.05 -3.89
CA ILE A 109 5.61 -0.94 -4.98
C ILE A 109 6.83 -1.84 -4.83
N MET A 110 7.97 -1.32 -4.37
CA MET A 110 9.14 -2.15 -4.11
C MET A 110 8.87 -3.17 -2.99
N ARG A 111 8.15 -2.79 -1.93
CA ARG A 111 7.77 -3.71 -0.85
C ARG A 111 6.92 -4.87 -1.37
N ASP A 112 5.92 -4.59 -2.20
CA ASP A 112 5.11 -5.62 -2.83
C ASP A 112 5.94 -6.63 -3.63
N ILE A 113 7.00 -6.17 -4.29
CA ILE A 113 7.89 -7.04 -5.05
C ILE A 113 8.71 -7.95 -4.14
N PHE A 114 9.35 -7.38 -3.11
CA PHE A 114 10.21 -8.24 -2.28
C PHE A 114 9.43 -9.10 -1.27
N THR A 115 8.18 -8.79 -0.93
CA THR A 115 7.30 -9.73 -0.21
C THR A 115 7.04 -11.02 -0.97
N MET A 116 7.16 -10.99 -2.29
CA MET A 116 7.04 -12.17 -3.15
C MET A 116 8.38 -12.94 -3.30
N GLY A 117 9.39 -12.62 -2.49
CA GLY A 117 10.73 -13.22 -2.58
C GLY A 117 11.59 -12.70 -3.72
N ALA A 118 11.11 -11.70 -4.46
CA ALA A 118 11.82 -11.17 -5.62
C ALA A 118 12.69 -9.97 -5.26
N ARG A 119 13.90 -9.90 -5.80
CA ARG A 119 14.74 -8.71 -5.69
C ARG A 119 14.29 -7.66 -6.70
N PRO A 120 13.89 -6.45 -6.30
CA PRO A 120 13.64 -5.34 -7.21
C PRO A 120 14.89 -5.03 -8.05
N ILE A 121 14.72 -4.91 -9.38
CA ILE A 121 15.83 -4.67 -10.31
C ILE A 121 15.61 -3.45 -11.21
N ALA A 122 14.36 -3.01 -11.38
CA ALA A 122 14.05 -1.91 -12.26
C ALA A 122 12.73 -1.24 -11.91
N ASN A 123 12.69 0.09 -12.04
CA ASN A 123 11.48 0.90 -11.98
C ASN A 123 11.09 1.42 -13.37
N LEU A 124 9.79 1.53 -13.57
CA LEU A 124 9.17 2.16 -14.73
C LEU A 124 8.04 3.05 -14.23
N ASN A 125 7.87 4.23 -14.84
CA ASN A 125 6.85 5.15 -14.34
C ASN A 125 6.05 5.73 -15.50
N SER A 126 4.73 5.92 -15.27
CA SER A 126 3.87 6.67 -16.19
C SER A 126 3.32 7.87 -15.43
N ILE A 127 3.83 9.06 -15.75
CA ILE A 127 3.53 10.29 -15.03
C ILE A 127 2.87 11.32 -15.95
N HIS A 128 1.79 11.93 -15.46
CA HIS A 128 0.97 12.85 -16.24
C HIS A 128 0.74 14.12 -15.44
N PHE A 129 1.03 15.25 -16.06
CA PHE A 129 0.95 16.57 -15.46
C PHE A 129 0.04 17.50 -16.24
N GLY A 130 -0.41 18.55 -15.60
CA GLY A 130 -1.15 19.63 -16.23
C GLY A 130 -0.34 20.35 -17.32
N SER A 131 -0.98 21.31 -17.98
CA SER A 131 -0.30 22.16 -18.97
C SER A 131 1.04 22.68 -18.42
N PRO A 132 2.13 22.71 -19.22
CA PRO A 132 3.43 23.27 -18.81
C PRO A 132 3.32 24.73 -18.31
N GLN A 133 2.33 25.48 -18.79
CA GLN A 133 2.08 26.87 -18.40
C GLN A 133 1.24 26.99 -17.10
N HIS A 134 0.65 25.92 -16.61
CA HIS A 134 -0.12 25.94 -15.37
C HIS A 134 0.81 26.18 -14.18
N LYS A 135 0.40 27.08 -13.26
CA LYS A 135 1.22 27.56 -12.14
C LYS A 135 1.82 26.48 -11.22
N LYS A 136 1.14 25.34 -11.06
CA LYS A 136 1.59 24.24 -10.18
C LYS A 136 2.47 23.21 -10.91
N THR A 137 2.40 23.08 -12.24
CA THR A 137 3.01 21.97 -13.00
C THR A 137 4.51 21.85 -12.78
N LYS A 138 5.24 22.96 -12.83
CA LYS A 138 6.72 22.95 -12.64
C LYS A 138 7.11 22.41 -11.25
N ASN A 139 6.40 22.83 -10.21
CA ASN A 139 6.69 22.39 -8.84
C ASN A 139 6.33 20.91 -8.65
N LEU A 140 5.16 20.48 -9.15
CA LEU A 140 4.72 19.10 -9.10
C LEU A 140 5.68 18.16 -9.84
N LEU A 141 6.05 18.51 -11.08
CA LEU A 141 7.02 17.74 -11.86
C LEU A 141 8.36 17.59 -11.13
N ARG A 142 8.91 18.71 -10.64
CA ARG A 142 10.18 18.69 -9.91
C ARG A 142 10.11 17.80 -8.67
N GLY A 143 9.07 17.95 -7.85
CA GLY A 143 8.91 17.16 -6.62
C GLY A 143 8.75 15.67 -6.91
N VAL A 144 7.88 15.32 -7.87
CA VAL A 144 7.64 13.92 -8.27
C VAL A 144 8.93 13.27 -8.79
N VAL A 145 9.64 13.91 -9.71
CA VAL A 145 10.89 13.36 -10.27
C VAL A 145 11.96 13.19 -9.19
N HIS A 146 12.09 14.16 -8.27
CA HIS A 146 13.04 14.07 -7.16
C HIS A 146 12.63 12.96 -6.16
N GLY A 147 11.33 12.77 -5.89
CA GLY A 147 10.85 11.71 -5.01
C GLY A 147 11.14 10.32 -5.57
N ILE A 148 10.80 10.10 -6.84
CA ILE A 148 11.08 8.84 -7.56
C ILE A 148 12.59 8.56 -7.58
N GLY A 149 13.38 9.54 -7.99
CA GLY A 149 14.84 9.38 -8.11
C GLY A 149 15.54 9.22 -6.78
N GLY A 150 15.13 9.98 -5.76
CA GLY A 150 15.71 9.91 -4.41
C GLY A 150 15.47 8.54 -3.78
N TYR A 151 14.25 8.01 -3.89
CA TYR A 151 13.94 6.69 -3.36
C TYR A 151 14.68 5.58 -4.13
N GLY A 152 14.58 5.57 -5.45
CA GLY A 152 15.22 4.56 -6.30
C GLY A 152 16.74 4.55 -6.16
N ASN A 153 17.39 5.71 -6.07
CA ASN A 153 18.84 5.82 -5.88
C ASN A 153 19.28 5.21 -4.53
N CYS A 154 18.57 5.49 -3.45
CA CYS A 154 18.90 4.93 -2.13
C CYS A 154 18.72 3.40 -2.11
N MET A 155 17.64 2.90 -2.73
CA MET A 155 17.39 1.47 -2.87
C MET A 155 18.37 0.77 -3.82
N GLY A 156 19.03 1.50 -4.69
CA GLY A 156 19.89 0.98 -5.74
C GLY A 156 19.11 0.37 -6.91
N VAL A 157 17.88 0.82 -7.14
CA VAL A 157 16.99 0.34 -8.21
C VAL A 157 16.78 1.45 -9.24
N PRO A 158 17.33 1.30 -10.48
CA PRO A 158 17.24 2.33 -11.50
C PRO A 158 15.83 2.44 -12.10
N THR A 159 15.43 3.65 -12.47
CA THR A 159 14.32 3.87 -13.41
C THR A 159 14.85 3.71 -14.84
N ILE A 160 14.41 2.66 -15.53
CA ILE A 160 14.95 2.29 -16.84
C ILE A 160 14.05 2.70 -18.01
N ALA A 161 12.77 2.95 -17.77
CA ALA A 161 11.81 3.33 -18.79
C ALA A 161 10.62 4.07 -18.16
N GLY A 162 9.74 4.59 -19.00
CA GLY A 162 8.51 5.25 -18.60
C GLY A 162 8.05 6.27 -19.63
N GLN A 163 7.04 7.03 -19.27
CA GLN A 163 6.52 8.12 -20.06
C GLN A 163 6.14 9.31 -19.19
N THR A 164 6.29 10.49 -19.74
CA THR A 164 5.85 11.75 -19.14
C THR A 164 4.97 12.49 -20.14
N ASN A 165 3.73 12.78 -19.75
CA ASN A 165 2.75 13.46 -20.58
C ASN A 165 2.25 14.75 -19.92
N PHE A 166 1.85 15.71 -20.74
CA PHE A 166 1.28 16.98 -20.31
C PHE A 166 -0.04 17.22 -21.01
N ASP A 167 -1.10 17.43 -20.23
CA ASP A 167 -2.43 17.76 -20.73
C ASP A 167 -3.16 18.62 -19.73
N SER A 168 -3.93 19.61 -20.17
CA SER A 168 -4.68 20.52 -19.31
C SER A 168 -5.72 19.83 -18.42
N SER A 169 -6.17 18.64 -18.76
CA SER A 169 -7.07 17.83 -17.94
C SER A 169 -6.45 17.44 -16.60
N TYR A 170 -5.11 17.42 -16.49
CA TYR A 170 -4.38 17.12 -15.26
C TYR A 170 -3.99 18.36 -14.43
N ASN A 171 -4.49 19.57 -14.77
CA ASN A 171 -4.20 20.79 -14.00
C ASN A 171 -4.67 20.70 -12.53
N GLY A 172 -5.77 20.03 -12.28
CA GLY A 172 -6.36 19.85 -10.95
C GLY A 172 -5.89 18.61 -10.20
N ASN A 173 -5.37 17.62 -10.93
CA ASN A 173 -4.86 16.37 -10.35
C ASN A 173 -3.85 15.74 -11.32
N ILE A 174 -2.70 15.36 -10.82
CA ILE A 174 -1.68 14.65 -11.60
C ILE A 174 -1.87 13.14 -11.49
N LEU A 175 -1.32 12.37 -12.46
CA LEU A 175 -1.20 10.93 -12.31
C LEU A 175 0.26 10.56 -12.11
N VAL A 176 0.52 9.80 -11.06
CA VAL A 176 1.84 9.23 -10.77
C VAL A 176 1.65 7.73 -10.64
N ASN A 177 2.00 7.00 -11.68
CA ASN A 177 1.93 5.54 -11.68
C ASN A 177 3.37 5.02 -11.59
N ALA A 178 3.66 4.36 -10.48
CA ALA A 178 4.93 3.71 -10.22
C ALA A 178 4.81 2.22 -10.53
N MET A 179 5.79 1.67 -11.23
CA MET A 179 5.90 0.24 -11.50
C MET A 179 7.29 -0.24 -11.12
N THR A 180 7.37 -1.40 -10.49
CA THR A 180 8.63 -2.08 -10.19
C THR A 180 8.62 -3.50 -10.74
N LEU A 181 9.76 -3.91 -11.24
CA LEU A 181 10.04 -5.29 -11.64
C LEU A 181 11.05 -5.89 -10.67
N GLY A 182 10.84 -7.15 -10.31
CA GLY A 182 11.79 -7.94 -9.53
C GLY A 182 12.05 -9.29 -10.17
N LEU A 183 13.21 -9.86 -9.89
CA LEU A 183 13.62 -11.18 -10.36
C LEU A 183 13.57 -12.17 -9.21
N VAL A 184 13.03 -13.37 -9.50
CA VAL A 184 12.92 -14.47 -8.52
C VAL A 184 13.11 -15.83 -9.21
N LYS A 185 13.63 -16.81 -8.50
CA LYS A 185 13.55 -18.22 -8.94
C LYS A 185 12.13 -18.76 -8.73
N LYS A 186 11.60 -19.52 -9.67
CA LYS A 186 10.22 -20.03 -9.64
C LYS A 186 9.90 -20.84 -8.37
N ASP A 187 10.88 -21.56 -7.85
CA ASP A 187 10.78 -22.36 -6.62
C ASP A 187 10.96 -21.53 -5.33
N LYS A 188 11.26 -20.22 -5.45
CA LYS A 188 11.49 -19.29 -4.35
C LYS A 188 10.44 -18.19 -4.25
N ILE A 189 9.33 -18.29 -4.99
CA ILE A 189 8.22 -17.35 -4.88
C ILE A 189 7.60 -17.48 -3.49
N PHE A 190 7.49 -16.34 -2.79
CA PHE A 190 6.92 -16.27 -1.46
C PHE A 190 5.50 -15.71 -1.48
N TYR A 191 4.67 -16.12 -0.53
CA TYR A 191 3.25 -15.74 -0.49
C TYR A 191 2.88 -15.21 0.90
N SER A 192 1.85 -14.37 0.95
CA SER A 192 1.38 -13.75 2.19
C SER A 192 0.37 -14.60 2.97
N LYS A 193 0.19 -15.86 2.63
CA LYS A 193 -0.78 -16.77 3.26
C LYS A 193 -0.28 -17.27 4.61
N ALA A 194 -0.89 -16.82 5.70
CA ALA A 194 -0.60 -17.34 7.04
C ALA A 194 -0.96 -18.84 7.16
N ALA A 195 -0.15 -19.60 7.89
CA ALA A 195 -0.38 -21.01 8.14
C ALA A 195 0.09 -21.43 9.54
N GLY A 196 -0.61 -22.40 10.12
CA GLY A 196 -0.32 -22.94 11.47
C GLY A 196 -1.01 -22.16 12.59
N LEU A 197 -1.65 -22.89 13.49
CA LEU A 197 -2.29 -22.32 14.68
C LEU A 197 -1.24 -21.91 15.71
N ASN A 198 -1.50 -20.82 16.43
CA ASN A 198 -0.66 -20.29 17.52
C ASN A 198 0.77 -19.96 17.11
N LYS A 199 1.02 -19.72 15.83
CA LYS A 199 2.31 -19.23 15.37
C LYS A 199 2.44 -17.74 15.70
N PRO A 200 3.65 -17.28 16.11
CA PRO A 200 3.86 -15.88 16.41
C PRO A 200 3.72 -15.02 15.16
N VAL A 201 3.17 -13.82 15.36
CA VAL A 201 3.16 -12.75 14.38
C VAL A 201 4.28 -11.79 14.74
N ILE A 202 5.14 -11.46 13.79
CA ILE A 202 6.35 -10.68 14.01
C ILE A 202 6.24 -9.39 13.21
N TYR A 203 6.38 -8.27 13.89
CA TYR A 203 6.49 -6.94 13.28
C TYR A 203 7.96 -6.62 12.99
N VAL A 204 8.27 -6.23 11.76
CA VAL A 204 9.64 -5.88 11.32
C VAL A 204 9.63 -4.54 10.58
N GLY A 205 10.65 -3.71 10.83
CA GLY A 205 10.84 -2.43 10.15
C GLY A 205 10.69 -1.22 11.05
N SER A 206 10.28 -0.10 10.46
CA SER A 206 10.13 1.19 11.13
C SER A 206 9.06 1.19 12.21
N LYS A 207 9.18 2.10 13.17
CA LYS A 207 8.15 2.29 14.20
C LYS A 207 6.89 2.90 13.60
N THR A 208 5.73 2.50 14.11
CA THR A 208 4.43 3.07 13.76
C THR A 208 4.32 4.51 14.25
N GLY A 209 4.01 5.43 13.35
CA GLY A 209 3.74 6.83 13.64
C GLY A 209 2.28 7.22 13.33
N ARG A 210 1.95 8.50 13.41
CA ARG A 210 0.62 9.03 13.06
C ARG A 210 0.47 9.40 11.58
N ASP A 211 1.50 9.23 10.79
CA ASP A 211 1.47 9.49 9.35
C ASP A 211 0.57 8.50 8.59
N GLY A 212 -0.07 8.98 7.56
CA GLY A 212 -0.93 8.18 6.68
C GLY A 212 -2.25 7.71 7.28
N ILE A 213 -2.64 8.12 8.48
CA ILE A 213 -3.95 7.78 9.04
C ILE A 213 -5.04 8.32 8.10
N HIS A 214 -5.95 7.43 7.64
CA HIS A 214 -6.93 7.68 6.59
C HIS A 214 -6.37 7.88 5.16
N GLY A 215 -5.11 7.52 4.88
CA GLY A 215 -4.53 7.62 3.55
C GLY A 215 -5.33 6.86 2.49
N ALA A 216 -5.68 5.62 2.74
CA ALA A 216 -6.51 4.81 1.84
C ALA A 216 -7.91 5.43 1.60
N SER A 217 -8.53 6.01 2.64
CA SER A 217 -9.81 6.69 2.50
C SER A 217 -9.66 7.99 1.69
N MET A 218 -8.57 8.73 1.89
CA MET A 218 -8.25 9.92 1.11
C MET A 218 -8.03 9.57 -0.37
N ALA A 219 -7.34 8.48 -0.67
CA ALA A 219 -7.10 8.02 -2.05
C ALA A 219 -8.40 7.66 -2.79
N SER A 220 -9.47 7.32 -2.06
CA SER A 220 -10.81 7.04 -2.59
C SER A 220 -11.72 8.28 -2.70
N ALA A 221 -11.32 9.43 -2.15
CA ALA A 221 -12.12 10.64 -2.14
C ALA A 221 -12.02 11.42 -3.46
N SER A 222 -13.04 12.23 -3.74
CA SER A 222 -12.96 13.21 -4.82
C SER A 222 -11.97 14.33 -4.48
N PHE A 223 -11.31 14.87 -5.50
CA PHE A 223 -10.47 16.06 -5.36
C PHE A 223 -11.34 17.28 -5.05
N ASP A 224 -11.06 17.99 -3.97
CA ASP A 224 -11.73 19.22 -3.56
C ASP A 224 -10.69 20.35 -3.29
N GLU A 225 -11.19 21.59 -3.11
CA GLU A 225 -10.34 22.75 -2.87
C GLU A 225 -9.57 22.71 -1.53
N LYS A 226 -10.00 21.85 -0.60
CA LYS A 226 -9.40 21.70 0.73
C LYS A 226 -8.32 20.59 0.79
N ILE A 227 -7.89 20.11 -0.35
CA ILE A 227 -6.96 18.97 -0.40
C ILE A 227 -5.61 19.28 0.27
N GLU A 228 -5.19 20.54 0.29
CA GLU A 228 -3.94 20.96 0.95
C GLU A 228 -4.01 20.83 2.48
N GLU A 229 -5.21 20.86 3.07
CA GLU A 229 -5.41 20.62 4.50
C GLU A 229 -5.14 19.15 4.89
N LYS A 230 -5.08 18.25 3.89
CA LYS A 230 -4.87 16.81 4.08
C LYS A 230 -3.38 16.40 4.12
N LYS A 231 -2.44 17.35 4.19
CA LYS A 231 -0.99 17.06 4.30
C LYS A 231 -0.63 16.02 5.38
N PRO A 232 -1.21 16.04 6.60
CA PRO A 232 -0.89 15.05 7.61
C PRO A 232 -1.26 13.61 7.25
N THR A 233 -2.09 13.40 6.22
CA THR A 233 -2.47 12.07 5.73
C THR A 233 -1.50 11.50 4.71
N VAL A 234 -0.50 12.27 4.27
CA VAL A 234 0.55 11.81 3.36
C VAL A 234 1.61 11.08 4.16
N GLN A 235 1.98 9.90 3.67
CA GLN A 235 3.05 9.11 4.28
C GLN A 235 4.41 9.76 4.05
N VAL A 236 5.36 9.47 4.93
CA VAL A 236 6.76 9.89 4.82
C VAL A 236 7.61 8.65 4.57
N GLY A 237 8.37 8.63 3.49
CA GLY A 237 9.24 7.51 3.12
C GLY A 237 10.67 7.67 3.63
N ASP A 238 11.25 6.57 4.10
CA ASP A 238 12.66 6.43 4.46
C ASP A 238 13.31 5.30 3.63
N PRO A 239 13.83 5.62 2.45
CA PRO A 239 14.40 4.61 1.56
C PRO A 239 15.65 3.94 2.14
N PHE A 240 16.35 4.56 3.08
CA PHE A 240 17.48 3.92 3.76
C PHE A 240 17.01 2.77 4.65
N THR A 241 15.97 3.01 5.46
CA THR A 241 15.36 1.96 6.28
C THR A 241 14.73 0.88 5.40
N GLU A 242 14.08 1.24 4.28
CA GLU A 242 13.53 0.23 3.36
C GLU A 242 14.63 -0.62 2.70
N LYS A 243 15.79 -0.03 2.39
CA LYS A 243 16.93 -0.80 1.87
C LYS A 243 17.39 -1.87 2.86
N LEU A 244 17.51 -1.53 4.13
CA LEU A 244 17.87 -2.49 5.18
C LEU A 244 16.78 -3.56 5.34
N LEU A 245 15.52 -3.15 5.30
CA LEU A 245 14.36 -4.05 5.40
C LEU A 245 14.31 -5.04 4.24
N LEU A 246 14.54 -4.59 3.01
CA LEU A 246 14.62 -5.42 1.81
C LEU A 246 15.67 -6.53 1.97
N GLU A 247 16.89 -6.17 2.33
CA GLU A 247 17.97 -7.14 2.49
C GLU A 247 17.66 -8.16 3.61
N ALA A 248 17.18 -7.69 4.75
CA ALA A 248 16.79 -8.55 5.87
C ALA A 248 15.63 -9.50 5.49
N CYS A 249 14.60 -9.01 4.81
CA CYS A 249 13.46 -9.83 4.40
C CYS A 249 13.86 -10.90 3.37
N LEU A 250 14.68 -10.54 2.38
CA LEU A 250 15.16 -11.50 1.38
C LEU A 250 16.04 -12.60 2.03
N GLU A 251 16.88 -12.24 3.01
CA GLU A 251 17.68 -13.20 3.77
C GLU A 251 16.80 -14.13 4.61
N LEU A 252 15.77 -13.60 5.30
CA LEU A 252 14.82 -14.42 6.05
C LEU A 252 14.03 -15.39 5.16
N MET A 253 13.60 -14.95 3.98
CA MET A 253 12.86 -15.78 3.02
C MET A 253 13.74 -16.82 2.32
N ALA A 254 15.05 -16.64 2.30
CA ALA A 254 15.96 -17.65 1.75
C ALA A 254 16.05 -18.91 2.63
N GLY A 255 15.72 -18.79 3.93
CA GLY A 255 15.65 -19.91 4.88
C GLY A 255 14.22 -20.38 5.16
N ASP A 256 14.09 -21.23 6.17
CA ASP A 256 12.79 -21.79 6.62
C ASP A 256 12.27 -21.11 7.89
N SER A 257 12.73 -19.88 8.18
CA SER A 257 12.46 -19.18 9.45
C SER A 257 11.08 -18.57 9.50
N ILE A 258 10.49 -18.22 8.35
CA ILE A 258 9.17 -17.59 8.24
C ILE A 258 8.26 -18.37 7.30
N ILE A 259 6.95 -18.25 7.54
CA ILE A 259 5.91 -18.97 6.79
C ILE A 259 5.29 -18.06 5.74
N ALA A 260 5.06 -16.81 6.09
CA ALA A 260 4.42 -15.81 5.26
C ALA A 260 4.96 -14.43 5.61
N ILE A 261 4.83 -13.48 4.70
CA ILE A 261 5.18 -12.09 4.89
C ILE A 261 4.20 -11.21 4.14
N GLN A 262 3.85 -10.07 4.72
CA GLN A 262 3.00 -9.05 4.12
C GLN A 262 3.56 -7.67 4.44
N ASP A 263 3.55 -6.76 3.47
CA ASP A 263 3.88 -5.37 3.75
C ASP A 263 2.71 -4.64 4.44
N MET A 264 3.03 -3.60 5.17
CA MET A 264 2.04 -2.69 5.74
C MET A 264 1.88 -1.48 4.79
N GLY A 265 1.19 -1.70 3.68
CA GLY A 265 0.84 -0.68 2.70
C GLY A 265 -0.39 0.14 3.11
N ALA A 266 -1.37 0.28 2.24
CA ALA A 266 -2.65 0.92 2.53
C ALA A 266 -3.33 0.28 3.74
N ALA A 267 -3.87 1.11 4.64
CA ALA A 267 -4.43 0.70 5.94
C ALA A 267 -3.46 -0.05 6.87
N GLY A 268 -2.17 -0.06 6.59
CA GLY A 268 -1.07 -0.45 7.47
C GLY A 268 -1.23 -1.82 8.14
N LEU A 269 -1.20 -1.84 9.49
CA LEU A 269 -1.33 -3.06 10.27
C LEU A 269 -2.70 -3.74 10.11
N THR A 270 -3.74 -2.97 9.83
CA THR A 270 -5.08 -3.49 9.58
C THR A 270 -5.13 -4.39 8.35
N SER A 271 -4.70 -3.88 7.19
CA SER A 271 -4.74 -4.66 5.94
C SER A 271 -3.81 -5.87 6.00
N SER A 272 -2.55 -5.67 6.41
CA SER A 272 -1.57 -6.75 6.46
C SER A 272 -2.03 -7.92 7.32
N SER A 273 -2.53 -7.65 8.53
CA SER A 273 -3.00 -8.69 9.45
C SER A 273 -4.24 -9.42 8.94
N ILE A 274 -5.23 -8.67 8.43
CA ILE A 274 -6.48 -9.24 7.91
C ILE A 274 -6.24 -10.07 6.66
N GLU A 275 -5.42 -9.58 5.74
CA GLU A 275 -5.13 -10.28 4.49
C GLU A 275 -4.39 -11.59 4.72
N MET A 276 -3.33 -11.59 5.54
CA MET A 276 -2.61 -12.82 5.90
C MET A 276 -3.53 -13.85 6.56
N ALA A 277 -4.32 -13.42 7.54
CA ALA A 277 -5.25 -14.29 8.25
C ALA A 277 -6.34 -14.83 7.30
N SER A 278 -6.96 -13.96 6.50
CA SER A 278 -8.01 -14.32 5.54
C SER A 278 -7.51 -15.32 4.48
N LYS A 279 -6.34 -15.09 3.90
CA LYS A 279 -5.73 -16.03 2.95
C LYS A 279 -5.43 -17.39 3.58
N GLY A 280 -5.07 -17.39 4.86
CA GLY A 280 -4.82 -18.60 5.65
C GLY A 280 -6.09 -19.30 6.16
N ASN A 281 -7.26 -18.69 6.02
CA ASN A 281 -8.51 -19.11 6.70
C ASN A 281 -8.32 -19.24 8.23
N LEU A 282 -7.62 -18.26 8.80
CA LEU A 282 -7.25 -18.19 10.21
C LEU A 282 -7.79 -16.90 10.85
N GLY A 283 -7.82 -16.84 12.16
CA GLY A 283 -7.92 -15.61 12.94
C GLY A 283 -6.53 -15.09 13.31
N ILE A 284 -6.48 -13.84 13.75
CA ILE A 284 -5.27 -13.23 14.27
C ILE A 284 -5.57 -12.51 15.59
N GLU A 285 -4.65 -12.63 16.55
CA GLU A 285 -4.68 -11.91 17.82
C GLU A 285 -3.45 -11.03 17.92
N ILE A 286 -3.64 -9.73 18.13
CA ILE A 286 -2.56 -8.75 18.19
C ILE A 286 -2.61 -8.00 19.51
N ASN A 287 -1.50 -8.00 20.25
CA ASN A 287 -1.33 -7.14 21.41
C ASN A 287 -0.76 -5.78 20.98
N LEU A 288 -1.63 -4.78 20.83
CA LEU A 288 -1.25 -3.46 20.34
C LEU A 288 -0.24 -2.73 21.26
N ASN A 289 -0.17 -3.07 22.55
CA ASN A 289 0.86 -2.52 23.45
C ASN A 289 2.29 -2.97 23.11
N LYS A 290 2.43 -4.00 22.28
CA LYS A 290 3.73 -4.50 21.81
C LYS A 290 4.13 -3.94 20.45
N VAL A 291 3.24 -3.21 19.78
CA VAL A 291 3.57 -2.56 18.50
C VAL A 291 4.54 -1.41 18.78
N PRO A 292 5.72 -1.40 18.15
CA PRO A 292 6.66 -0.32 18.34
C PRO A 292 6.13 0.98 17.74
N CYS A 293 5.93 1.99 18.60
CA CYS A 293 5.40 3.28 18.21
C CYS A 293 6.49 4.35 18.23
N ARG A 294 6.42 5.31 17.31
CA ARG A 294 7.32 6.46 17.22
C ARG A 294 6.90 7.56 18.19
N GLU A 295 5.60 7.81 18.29
CA GLU A 295 5.03 8.79 19.19
C GLU A 295 4.50 8.12 20.46
N THR A 296 4.48 8.87 21.57
CA THR A 296 3.89 8.45 22.84
C THR A 296 2.36 8.52 22.81
N ASN A 297 1.72 7.70 23.61
CA ASN A 297 0.26 7.71 23.80
C ASN A 297 -0.55 7.52 22.51
N MET A 298 -0.06 6.72 21.58
CA MET A 298 -0.84 6.33 20.41
C MET A 298 -2.00 5.44 20.83
N THR A 299 -3.18 5.76 20.35
CA THR A 299 -4.41 5.00 20.59
C THR A 299 -4.47 3.73 19.74
N PRO A 300 -5.26 2.71 20.11
CA PRO A 300 -5.49 1.54 19.25
C PRO A 300 -5.97 1.91 17.84
N TYR A 301 -6.78 2.95 17.72
CA TYR A 301 -7.24 3.49 16.44
C TYR A 301 -6.07 3.97 15.56
N GLU A 302 -5.18 4.79 16.13
CA GLU A 302 -4.02 5.31 15.41
C GLU A 302 -3.03 4.20 15.04
N ILE A 303 -2.78 3.24 15.94
CA ILE A 303 -1.87 2.11 15.68
C ILE A 303 -2.38 1.23 14.53
N MET A 304 -3.67 0.90 14.53
CA MET A 304 -4.26 0.02 13.51
C MET A 304 -4.37 0.68 12.13
N LEU A 305 -4.58 2.00 12.08
CA LEU A 305 -4.88 2.72 10.85
C LEU A 305 -3.72 3.56 10.30
N SER A 306 -2.60 3.61 11.01
CA SER A 306 -1.39 4.26 10.52
C SER A 306 -0.87 3.57 9.25
N GLU A 307 -0.51 4.36 8.26
CA GLU A 307 0.14 3.89 7.03
C GLU A 307 1.63 4.29 7.01
N SER A 308 2.27 4.37 8.18
CA SER A 308 3.73 4.55 8.25
C SER A 308 4.42 3.51 7.37
N GLN A 309 5.39 3.96 6.61
CA GLN A 309 6.07 3.16 5.60
C GLN A 309 7.13 2.22 6.20
N GLU A 310 7.76 1.43 5.37
CA GLU A 310 8.90 0.54 5.71
C GLU A 310 8.60 -0.42 6.86
N ARG A 311 7.42 -1.06 6.82
CA ARG A 311 6.96 -2.01 7.83
C ARG A 311 6.43 -3.29 7.20
N MET A 312 6.73 -4.43 7.84
CA MET A 312 6.31 -5.77 7.41
C MET A 312 5.72 -6.54 8.59
N LEU A 313 4.85 -7.48 8.25
CA LEU A 313 4.26 -8.45 9.18
C LEU A 313 4.57 -9.86 8.74
#